data_2b4cd2315517d45f9096431766ea604a
#
_entry.id   2b4cd2315517d45f9096431766ea604a
#
_cell.length_a   1.000
_cell.length_b   1.000
_cell.length_c   1.000
_cell.angle_alpha   90.00
_cell.angle_beta   90.00
_cell.angle_gamma   90.00
#
_symmetry.space_group_name_H-M   'P 1'
#
loop_
_entity.id
_entity.type
_entity.pdbx_description
1 polymer ?
#
loop_
_entity_poly.entity_id
_entity_poly.type
_entity_poly.pdbx_seq_one_letter_code
_entity_poly.pdbx_strand_id
1 'polypeptide(L)'
;MELALRDACLKPTDIQYVNAHGTSTPLGDVAETLAVKRVFGDYAKNGLLVSSTKSMIGHMLGAAGGVEAAACVKAIENGIAPPTINLENPDEQCDLDYVAHTARKADIKAAMSNSFGFGGHNASLIFKKYEA
;
A
#
# COMPACT_ATOMS: atom_id res chain seq x y z
N MET A 1 -8.49 -6.56 -1.87
CA MET A 1 -8.07 -6.45 -0.46
C MET A 1 -8.79 -7.42 0.46
N GLU A 2 -10.13 -7.37 0.64
CA GLU A 2 -10.86 -8.30 1.54
C GLU A 2 -10.62 -9.78 1.23
N LEU A 3 -10.64 -10.16 -0.05
CA LEU A 3 -10.35 -11.53 -0.46
C LEU A 3 -8.91 -11.96 -0.11
N ALA A 4 -7.94 -11.08 -0.29
CA ALA A 4 -6.54 -11.34 0.05
C ALA A 4 -6.35 -11.53 1.57
N LEU A 5 -7.01 -10.71 2.40
CA LEU A 5 -6.99 -10.87 3.86
C LEU A 5 -7.58 -12.21 4.29
N ARG A 6 -8.71 -12.58 3.70
CA ARG A 6 -9.36 -13.88 3.97
C ARG A 6 -8.49 -15.07 3.55
N ASP A 7 -7.87 -14.99 2.37
CA ASP A 7 -6.96 -16.02 1.86
C ASP A 7 -5.71 -16.18 2.75
N ALA A 8 -5.16 -15.06 3.20
CA ALA A 8 -4.02 -15.04 4.12
C ALA A 8 -4.38 -15.41 5.57
N CYS A 9 -5.65 -15.58 5.91
CA CYS A 9 -6.14 -15.77 7.28
C CYS A 9 -5.68 -14.64 8.24
N LEU A 10 -5.63 -13.39 7.75
CA LEU A 10 -5.21 -12.22 8.49
C LEU A 10 -6.37 -11.23 8.70
N LYS A 11 -6.29 -10.49 9.80
CA LYS A 11 -7.17 -9.35 10.09
C LYS A 11 -6.57 -8.08 9.45
N PRO A 12 -7.39 -7.04 9.18
CA PRO A 12 -6.86 -5.75 8.72
C PRO A 12 -5.74 -5.20 9.60
N THR A 13 -5.84 -5.34 10.92
CA THR A 13 -4.85 -4.86 11.89
C THR A 13 -3.52 -5.62 11.87
N ASP A 14 -3.45 -6.76 11.18
CA ASP A 14 -2.22 -7.53 11.02
C ASP A 14 -1.34 -7.00 9.88
N ILE A 15 -1.86 -6.06 9.06
CA ILE A 15 -1.14 -5.40 7.97
C ILE A 15 -0.65 -4.03 8.46
N GLN A 16 0.65 -3.80 8.47
CA GLN A 16 1.22 -2.51 8.89
C GLN A 16 1.52 -1.57 7.71
N TYR A 17 1.63 -2.12 6.50
CA TYR A 17 1.99 -1.34 5.32
C TYR A 17 1.19 -1.77 4.08
N VAL A 18 0.69 -0.78 3.35
CA VAL A 18 0.09 -0.97 2.02
C VAL A 18 0.92 -0.23 0.98
N ASN A 19 1.50 -0.96 0.03
CA ASN A 19 2.02 -0.38 -1.21
C ASN A 19 0.84 -0.21 -2.17
N ALA A 20 0.37 1.01 -2.28
CA ALA A 20 -0.80 1.36 -3.06
C ALA A 20 -0.52 1.29 -4.57
N HIS A 21 -1.56 1.07 -5.36
CA HIS A 21 -1.48 1.30 -6.80
C HIS A 21 -1.11 2.76 -7.08
N GLY A 22 -1.77 3.72 -6.46
CA GLY A 22 -1.37 5.11 -6.29
C GLY A 22 -0.68 5.72 -7.51
N THR A 23 -1.42 5.92 -8.60
CA THR A 23 -0.89 6.41 -9.88
C THR A 23 -0.96 7.93 -10.02
N SER A 24 -1.38 8.64 -8.99
CA SER A 24 -1.58 10.09 -8.99
C SER A 24 -2.62 10.55 -10.02
N THR A 25 -3.71 9.78 -10.13
CA THR A 25 -4.86 10.19 -10.93
C THR A 25 -6.00 10.67 -10.03
N PRO A 26 -6.75 11.73 -10.41
CA PRO A 26 -7.75 12.34 -9.54
C PRO A 26 -8.81 11.36 -8.99
N LEU A 27 -9.29 10.44 -9.84
CA LEU A 27 -10.29 9.46 -9.43
C LEU A 27 -9.68 8.20 -8.80
N GLY A 28 -8.49 7.80 -9.28
CA GLY A 28 -7.86 6.56 -8.85
C GLY A 28 -7.43 6.59 -7.39
N ASP A 29 -6.73 7.63 -6.99
CA ASP A 29 -6.19 7.75 -5.63
C ASP A 29 -7.31 7.92 -4.59
N VAL A 30 -8.36 8.71 -4.92
CA VAL A 30 -9.54 8.86 -4.06
C VAL A 30 -10.27 7.53 -3.91
N ALA A 31 -10.49 6.80 -5.02
CA ALA A 31 -11.17 5.51 -4.98
C ALA A 31 -10.38 4.47 -4.17
N GLU A 32 -9.05 4.42 -4.32
CA GLU A 32 -8.19 3.54 -3.53
C GLU A 32 -8.21 3.91 -2.05
N THR A 33 -8.15 5.20 -1.72
CA THR A 33 -8.26 5.70 -0.35
C THR A 33 -9.58 5.25 0.30
N LEU A 34 -10.70 5.41 -0.39
CA LEU A 34 -12.01 4.96 0.08
C LEU A 34 -12.06 3.44 0.28
N ALA A 35 -11.47 2.69 -0.65
CA ALA A 35 -11.39 1.23 -0.55
C ALA A 35 -10.53 0.78 0.64
N VAL A 36 -9.39 1.44 0.90
CA VAL A 36 -8.55 1.19 2.08
C VAL A 36 -9.33 1.50 3.36
N LYS A 37 -9.97 2.66 3.45
CA LYS A 37 -10.81 3.02 4.61
C LYS A 37 -11.90 1.99 4.87
N ARG A 38 -12.57 1.51 3.82
CA ARG A 38 -13.63 0.50 3.93
C ARG A 38 -13.11 -0.82 4.49
N VAL A 39 -11.94 -1.27 4.04
CA VAL A 39 -11.36 -2.57 4.42
C VAL A 39 -10.73 -2.53 5.81
N PHE A 40 -10.04 -1.44 6.12
CA PHE A 40 -9.23 -1.32 7.34
C PHE A 40 -9.96 -0.57 8.49
N GLY A 41 -11.13 0.04 8.21
CA GLY A 41 -11.90 0.79 9.21
C GLY A 41 -11.10 1.90 9.86
N ASP A 42 -11.27 2.07 11.16
CA ASP A 42 -10.54 3.10 11.93
C ASP A 42 -9.02 2.90 11.93
N TYR A 43 -8.56 1.67 11.74
CA TYR A 43 -7.14 1.36 11.66
C TYR A 43 -6.47 2.00 10.45
N ALA A 44 -7.22 2.25 9.36
CA ALA A 44 -6.69 2.95 8.18
C ALA A 44 -6.10 4.33 8.52
N LYS A 45 -6.67 5.03 9.53
CA LYS A 45 -6.20 6.35 9.99
C LYS A 45 -5.27 6.27 11.20
N ASN A 46 -5.33 5.17 11.97
CA ASN A 46 -4.72 5.08 13.29
C ASN A 46 -3.72 3.92 13.40
N GLY A 47 -2.85 3.73 12.39
CA GLY A 47 -1.83 2.71 12.47
C GLY A 47 -1.34 2.14 11.14
N LEU A 48 -2.15 2.23 10.08
CA LEU A 48 -1.78 1.76 8.76
C LEU A 48 -0.89 2.78 8.04
N LEU A 49 0.25 2.34 7.54
CA LEU A 49 1.09 3.12 6.64
C LEU A 49 0.74 2.79 5.20
N VAL A 50 0.55 3.81 4.38
CA VAL A 50 0.24 3.67 2.95
C VAL A 50 1.28 4.46 2.16
N SER A 51 1.83 3.91 1.09
CA SER A 51 2.61 4.72 0.16
C SER A 51 2.55 4.15 -1.25
N SER A 52 2.86 4.98 -2.25
CA SER A 52 3.06 4.52 -3.61
C SER A 52 4.52 4.63 -4.00
N THR A 53 5.17 3.47 -4.18
CA THR A 53 6.55 3.41 -4.69
C THR A 53 6.67 3.93 -6.12
N LYS A 54 5.55 4.04 -6.86
CA LYS A 54 5.51 4.69 -8.18
C LYS A 54 5.98 6.14 -8.14
N SER A 55 5.84 6.82 -7.00
CA SER A 55 6.37 8.18 -6.82
C SER A 55 7.89 8.25 -7.01
N MET A 56 8.62 7.16 -6.72
CA MET A 56 10.07 7.06 -6.81
C MET A 56 10.57 6.43 -8.12
N ILE A 57 9.84 5.41 -8.62
CA ILE A 57 10.32 4.54 -9.71
C ILE A 57 9.48 4.61 -10.97
N GLY A 58 8.39 5.38 -10.97
CA GLY A 58 7.45 5.46 -12.08
C GLY A 58 6.52 4.25 -12.19
N HIS A 59 5.61 4.31 -13.15
CA HIS A 59 4.66 3.23 -13.43
C HIS A 59 5.23 2.28 -14.48
N MET A 60 5.64 1.09 -14.08
CA MET A 60 6.28 0.10 -14.96
C MET A 60 5.29 -0.82 -15.70
N LEU A 61 4.02 -0.43 -15.80
CA LEU A 61 2.98 -1.18 -16.49
C LEU A 61 2.92 -2.66 -16.04
N GLY A 62 3.14 -3.60 -16.95
CA GLY A 62 3.10 -5.04 -16.63
C GLY A 62 4.16 -5.51 -15.63
N ALA A 63 5.26 -4.77 -15.45
CA ALA A 63 6.29 -5.09 -14.47
C ALA A 63 6.01 -4.48 -13.08
N ALA A 64 5.08 -3.53 -12.97
CA ALA A 64 4.85 -2.77 -11.73
C ALA A 64 4.58 -3.68 -10.52
N GLY A 65 3.65 -4.63 -10.66
CA GLY A 65 3.28 -5.52 -9.56
C GLY A 65 4.45 -6.37 -9.03
N GLY A 66 5.36 -6.82 -9.90
CA GLY A 66 6.55 -7.58 -9.48
C GLY A 66 7.54 -6.75 -8.68
N VAL A 67 7.79 -5.50 -9.13
CA VAL A 67 8.69 -4.58 -8.43
C VAL A 67 8.08 -4.11 -7.10
N GLU A 68 6.79 -3.84 -7.07
CA GLU A 68 6.05 -3.45 -5.86
C GLU A 68 6.00 -4.59 -4.84
N ALA A 69 5.88 -5.84 -5.30
CA ALA A 69 6.00 -7.03 -4.46
C ALA A 69 7.40 -7.10 -3.80
N ALA A 70 8.46 -6.89 -4.58
CA ALA A 70 9.83 -6.85 -4.05
C ALA A 70 10.00 -5.70 -3.03
N ALA A 71 9.40 -4.53 -3.27
CA ALA A 71 9.42 -3.41 -2.33
C ALA A 71 8.72 -3.77 -1.00
N CYS A 72 7.58 -4.46 -1.05
CA CYS A 72 6.89 -4.96 0.16
C CYS A 72 7.76 -5.94 0.95
N VAL A 73 8.41 -6.89 0.28
CA VAL A 73 9.33 -7.84 0.93
C VAL A 73 10.48 -7.09 1.60
N LYS A 74 11.08 -6.11 0.91
CA LYS A 74 12.16 -5.29 1.47
C LYS A 74 11.71 -4.40 2.62
N ALA A 75 10.47 -3.89 2.57
CA ALA A 75 9.89 -3.15 3.68
C ALA A 75 9.78 -4.01 4.96
N ILE A 76 9.34 -5.27 4.81
CA ILE A 76 9.26 -6.24 5.92
C ILE A 76 10.66 -6.59 6.44
N GLU A 77 11.61 -6.92 5.55
CA GLU A 77 12.97 -7.32 5.94
C GLU A 77 13.70 -6.22 6.73
N ASN A 78 13.54 -4.96 6.33
CA ASN A 78 14.28 -3.84 6.88
C ASN A 78 13.50 -3.08 7.97
N GLY A 79 12.20 -3.33 8.14
CA GLY A 79 11.36 -2.55 9.04
C GLY A 79 11.26 -1.08 8.61
N ILE A 80 11.12 -0.83 7.31
CA ILE A 80 11.08 0.52 6.74
C ILE A 80 9.97 0.60 5.70
N ALA A 81 8.98 1.47 5.93
CA ALA A 81 7.99 1.82 4.93
C ALA A 81 8.59 2.81 3.92
N PRO A 82 8.58 2.49 2.62
CA PRO A 82 9.00 3.41 1.58
C PRO A 82 8.11 4.66 1.55
N PRO A 83 8.63 5.84 1.14
CA PRO A 83 7.84 7.05 1.11
C PRO A 83 6.99 7.17 -0.17
N THR A 84 5.97 8.04 -0.10
CA THR A 84 5.42 8.74 -1.27
C THR A 84 6.18 10.06 -1.40
N ILE A 85 7.11 10.15 -2.35
CA ILE A 85 7.82 11.42 -2.60
C ILE A 85 6.96 12.35 -3.46
N ASN A 86 7.29 13.63 -3.51
CA ASN A 86 6.59 14.67 -4.29
C ASN A 86 5.10 14.89 -3.87
N LEU A 87 4.78 14.65 -2.61
CA LEU A 87 3.43 14.86 -2.06
C LEU A 87 3.36 16.20 -1.32
N GLU A 88 3.51 17.31 -2.07
CA GLU A 88 3.46 18.67 -1.51
C GLU A 88 2.03 19.18 -1.26
N ASN A 89 1.08 18.76 -2.10
CA ASN A 89 -0.29 19.22 -2.05
C ASN A 89 -1.25 18.01 -2.02
N PRO A 90 -1.46 17.39 -0.84
CA PRO A 90 -2.35 16.27 -0.72
C PRO A 90 -3.81 16.67 -1.00
N ASP A 91 -4.56 15.82 -1.69
CA ASP A 91 -5.99 15.98 -1.89
C ASP A 91 -6.72 15.77 -0.54
N GLU A 92 -7.70 16.63 -0.23
CA GLU A 92 -8.47 16.56 1.03
C GLU A 92 -9.21 15.22 1.21
N GLN A 93 -9.56 14.55 0.12
CA GLN A 93 -10.22 13.25 0.14
C GLN A 93 -9.23 12.10 0.38
N CYS A 94 -7.94 12.36 0.19
CA CYS A 94 -6.84 11.43 0.45
C CYS A 94 -6.22 11.75 1.81
N ASP A 95 -6.86 11.31 2.89
CA ASP A 95 -6.58 11.70 4.28
C ASP A 95 -6.00 10.57 5.14
N LEU A 96 -5.24 9.65 4.53
CA LEU A 96 -4.50 8.60 5.21
C LEU A 96 -3.04 9.01 5.46
N ASP A 97 -2.29 8.17 6.19
CA ASP A 97 -0.85 8.36 6.35
C ASP A 97 -0.10 7.79 5.13
N TYR A 98 0.21 8.66 4.18
CA TYR A 98 0.88 8.28 2.93
C TYR A 98 2.40 8.22 3.01
N VAL A 99 2.99 8.25 4.20
CA VAL A 99 4.44 8.25 4.41
C VAL A 99 5.11 9.32 3.53
N ALA A 100 4.63 10.56 3.62
CA ALA A 100 5.05 11.64 2.73
C ALA A 100 6.54 11.93 2.85
N HIS A 101 7.19 12.14 1.71
CA HIS A 101 8.56 12.59 1.52
C HIS A 101 9.67 11.67 2.02
N THR A 102 9.59 11.15 3.25
CA THR A 102 10.69 10.43 3.90
C THR A 102 10.26 9.04 4.35
N ALA A 103 11.08 8.03 4.07
CA ALA A 103 10.87 6.67 4.54
C ALA A 103 10.75 6.62 6.08
N ARG A 104 9.89 5.75 6.58
CA ARG A 104 9.59 5.63 8.02
C ARG A 104 9.95 4.26 8.56
N LYS A 105 10.68 4.22 9.67
CA LYS A 105 10.89 2.99 10.43
C LYS A 105 9.57 2.54 11.07
N ALA A 106 9.25 1.26 10.93
CA ALA A 106 8.06 0.63 11.51
C ALA A 106 8.31 -0.88 11.68
N ASP A 107 7.67 -1.50 12.68
CA ASP A 107 7.68 -2.96 12.82
C ASP A 107 6.67 -3.57 11.83
N ILE A 108 7.12 -3.79 10.59
CA ILE A 108 6.29 -4.32 9.51
C ILE A 108 6.41 -5.84 9.50
N LYS A 109 5.37 -6.51 9.96
CA LYS A 109 5.27 -7.98 9.95
C LYS A 109 4.56 -8.50 8.72
N ALA A 110 3.59 -7.72 8.21
CA ALA A 110 2.91 -8.00 6.97
C ALA A 110 2.65 -6.73 6.16
N ALA A 111 2.74 -6.86 4.85
CA ALA A 111 2.49 -5.80 3.89
C ALA A 111 1.54 -6.26 2.79
N MET A 112 0.72 -5.35 2.29
CA MET A 112 -0.16 -5.57 1.16
C MET A 112 0.31 -4.76 -0.05
N SER A 113 0.28 -5.34 -1.25
CA SER A 113 0.52 -4.64 -2.51
C SER A 113 -0.76 -4.65 -3.33
N ASN A 114 -1.22 -3.47 -3.74
CA ASN A 114 -2.39 -3.29 -4.60
C ASN A 114 -1.98 -2.98 -6.03
N SER A 115 -2.65 -3.60 -6.99
CA SER A 115 -2.48 -3.30 -8.42
C SER A 115 -3.84 -3.28 -9.10
N PHE A 116 -4.17 -2.14 -9.72
CA PHE A 116 -5.44 -1.93 -10.41
C PHE A 116 -5.17 -1.69 -11.90
N GLY A 117 -5.51 -2.69 -12.70
CA GLY A 117 -5.24 -2.69 -14.13
C GLY A 117 -6.42 -2.17 -14.96
N PHE A 118 -6.12 -1.82 -16.21
CA PHE A 118 -7.14 -1.48 -17.19
C PHE A 118 -8.15 -2.63 -17.38
N GLY A 119 -9.41 -2.27 -17.66
CA GLY A 119 -10.48 -3.26 -17.81
C GLY A 119 -11.03 -3.82 -16.50
N GLY A 120 -10.67 -3.22 -15.34
CA GLY A 120 -11.18 -3.58 -14.02
C GLY A 120 -10.49 -4.79 -13.39
N HIS A 121 -9.30 -5.12 -13.85
CA HIS A 121 -8.48 -6.16 -13.22
C HIS A 121 -7.84 -5.62 -11.94
N ASN A 122 -8.32 -6.08 -10.79
CA ASN A 122 -7.82 -5.66 -9.48
C ASN A 122 -7.15 -6.85 -8.78
N ALA A 123 -5.92 -6.66 -8.34
CA ALA A 123 -5.17 -7.63 -7.56
C ALA A 123 -4.67 -7.01 -6.26
N SER A 124 -4.69 -7.79 -5.19
CA SER A 124 -4.02 -7.47 -3.93
C SER A 124 -3.25 -8.69 -3.48
N LEU A 125 -1.98 -8.52 -3.18
CA LEU A 125 -1.08 -9.55 -2.67
C LEU A 125 -0.70 -9.20 -1.24
N ILE A 126 -0.59 -10.21 -0.38
CA ILE A 126 -0.11 -10.06 0.99
C ILE A 126 1.20 -10.83 1.14
N PHE A 127 2.18 -10.16 1.71
CA PHE A 127 3.46 -10.72 2.12
C PHE A 127 3.56 -10.67 3.63
N LYS A 128 4.02 -11.76 4.23
CA LYS A 128 4.19 -11.88 5.68
C LYS A 128 5.63 -12.29 5.97
N LYS A 129 6.17 -11.80 7.09
CA LYS A 129 7.45 -12.27 7.60
C LYS A 129 7.35 -13.77 7.87
N TYR A 130 8.32 -14.51 7.33
CA TYR A 130 8.42 -15.94 7.61
C TYR A 130 8.90 -16.15 9.05
N GLU A 131 8.18 -16.97 9.77
CA GLU A 131 8.55 -17.45 11.11
C GLU A 131 8.79 -18.96 10.95
N ALA A 132 10.04 -19.38 11.19
CA ALA A 132 10.42 -20.79 11.11
C ALA A 132 9.89 -21.61 12.29
#